data_eaaa3b8e8d70a1b53be7f65a3473a6f2
#
_entry.id   eaaa3b8e8d70a1b53be7f65a3473a6f2
#
_cell.length_a   1.000
_cell.length_b   1.000
_cell.length_c   1.000
_cell.angle_alpha   90.00
_cell.angle_beta   90.00
_cell.angle_gamma   90.00
#
_symmetry.space_group_name_H-M   'P 1'
#
loop_
_entity.id
_entity.type
_entity.pdbx_description
1 polymer ?
#
loop_
_entity_poly.entity_id
_entity_poly.type
_entity_poly.pdbx_seq_one_letter_code
_entity_poly.pdbx_strand_id
1 'polypeptide(L)'
;MYKCVTLILSAGYSTRMRGADKLLENIDGMAQLYRIAKAAAENGDTYITLPFRDHPREEVLAPMSIAKIYLDDKNTGMGSSISEGVKKIQSEDANVTGIIIIPADMPLIDYNAIQAFFTAHSKFPQSIIQAVDDNGPGHPVLFPRKYFKDLMMLEKEIGGRGIIKKSKNTKVLKFRGSVATLDLDTPEDWETWRNGRAN
;
A
#
# COMPACT_ATOMS: atom_id res chain seq x y z
N MET A 1 -5.04 -17.66 15.93
CA MET A 1 -4.55 -17.57 14.53
C MET A 1 -4.19 -16.11 14.26
N TYR A 2 -3.04 -15.83 13.63
CA TYR A 2 -2.68 -14.45 13.30
C TYR A 2 -3.42 -14.04 12.02
N LYS A 3 -4.29 -13.03 12.12
CA LYS A 3 -5.02 -12.48 10.97
C LYS A 3 -4.30 -11.22 10.46
N CYS A 4 -3.82 -11.27 9.23
CA CYS A 4 -3.19 -10.15 8.54
C CYS A 4 -4.10 -9.67 7.41
N VAL A 5 -4.14 -8.36 7.16
CA VAL A 5 -4.87 -7.75 6.05
C VAL A 5 -3.98 -6.78 5.30
N THR A 6 -4.36 -6.45 4.07
CA THR A 6 -3.65 -5.45 3.26
C THR A 6 -4.43 -4.14 3.22
N LEU A 7 -3.73 -3.02 3.42
CA LEU A 7 -4.22 -1.66 3.23
C LEU A 7 -3.47 -1.00 2.07
N ILE A 8 -4.18 -0.78 0.96
CA ILE A 8 -3.63 -0.10 -0.21
C ILE A 8 -3.95 1.39 -0.10
N LEU A 9 -2.92 2.22 -0.23
CA LEU A 9 -3.04 3.67 -0.20
C LEU A 9 -3.18 4.19 -1.63
N SER A 10 -4.37 4.63 -2.01
CA SER A 10 -4.66 5.13 -3.36
C SER A 10 -5.49 6.42 -3.37
N ALA A 11 -5.44 7.21 -2.29
CA ALA A 11 -6.22 8.45 -2.19
C ALA A 11 -5.45 9.72 -2.65
N GLY A 12 -4.17 9.62 -3.02
CA GLY A 12 -3.38 10.75 -3.52
C GLY A 12 -3.83 11.22 -4.91
N TYR A 13 -3.78 12.52 -5.18
CA TYR A 13 -4.34 13.16 -6.38
C TYR A 13 -3.46 13.14 -7.64
N SER A 14 -2.36 12.42 -7.69
CA SER A 14 -1.48 12.32 -8.88
C SER A 14 -1.09 13.68 -9.51
N THR A 15 -0.91 14.71 -8.70
CA THR A 15 -0.74 16.10 -9.17
C THR A 15 0.43 16.29 -10.14
N ARG A 16 1.47 15.46 -10.05
CA ARG A 16 2.64 15.48 -10.95
C ARG A 16 2.38 14.87 -12.33
N MET A 17 1.23 14.21 -12.54
CA MET A 17 0.86 13.56 -13.81
C MET A 17 0.20 14.51 -14.84
N ARG A 18 0.20 15.83 -14.59
CA ARG A 18 -0.30 16.86 -15.54
C ARG A 18 -1.73 16.59 -16.04
N GLY A 19 -2.61 16.14 -15.16
CA GLY A 19 -4.02 15.86 -15.44
C GLY A 19 -4.34 14.39 -15.71
N ALA A 20 -3.35 13.51 -15.90
CA ALA A 20 -3.54 12.07 -15.90
C ALA A 20 -3.56 11.50 -14.46
N ASP A 21 -4.09 10.31 -14.31
CA ASP A 21 -4.06 9.58 -13.04
C ASP A 21 -3.08 8.40 -13.14
N LYS A 22 -1.96 8.49 -12.40
CA LYS A 22 -0.91 7.46 -12.42
C LYS A 22 -1.40 6.05 -12.07
N LEU A 23 -2.47 5.96 -11.28
CA LEU A 23 -3.01 4.67 -10.86
C LEU A 23 -3.93 4.03 -11.91
N LEU A 24 -4.36 4.82 -12.90
CA LEU A 24 -5.13 4.33 -14.06
C LEU A 24 -4.24 4.04 -15.26
N GLU A 25 -2.93 4.32 -15.17
CA GLU A 25 -1.96 3.98 -16.21
C GLU A 25 -1.90 2.46 -16.45
N ASN A 26 -1.81 2.10 -17.73
CA ASN A 26 -1.86 0.69 -18.15
C ASN A 26 -0.48 0.02 -18.04
N ILE A 27 -0.48 -1.17 -17.45
CA ILE A 27 0.63 -2.10 -17.38
C ILE A 27 0.13 -3.47 -17.85
N ASP A 28 0.67 -3.95 -18.97
CA ASP A 28 0.35 -5.27 -19.52
C ASP A 28 -1.17 -5.50 -19.72
N GLY A 29 -1.88 -4.47 -20.19
CA GLY A 29 -3.33 -4.53 -20.45
C GLY A 29 -4.24 -4.23 -19.25
N MET A 30 -3.68 -3.93 -18.09
CA MET A 30 -4.45 -3.67 -16.86
C MET A 30 -4.01 -2.35 -16.20
N ALA A 31 -4.95 -1.61 -15.62
CA ALA A 31 -4.63 -0.44 -14.81
C ALA A 31 -3.75 -0.82 -13.61
N GLN A 32 -2.77 0.03 -13.26
CA GLN A 32 -1.86 -0.22 -12.12
C GLN A 32 -2.64 -0.49 -10.83
N LEU A 33 -3.69 0.29 -10.56
CA LEU A 33 -4.52 0.09 -9.38
C LEU A 33 -5.18 -1.29 -9.34
N TYR A 34 -5.70 -1.75 -10.49
CA TYR A 34 -6.30 -3.08 -10.60
C TYR A 34 -5.29 -4.19 -10.33
N ARG A 35 -4.08 -4.05 -10.87
CA ARG A 35 -3.01 -5.05 -10.70
C ARG A 35 -2.64 -5.24 -9.23
N ILE A 36 -2.34 -4.16 -8.53
CA ILE A 36 -1.93 -4.24 -7.12
C ILE A 36 -3.09 -4.67 -6.21
N ALA A 37 -4.32 -4.21 -6.50
CA ALA A 37 -5.51 -4.61 -5.79
C ALA A 37 -5.81 -6.10 -5.96
N LYS A 38 -5.66 -6.63 -7.19
CA LYS A 38 -5.81 -8.06 -7.49
C LYS A 38 -4.78 -8.88 -6.73
N ALA A 39 -3.50 -8.52 -6.82
CA ALA A 39 -2.42 -9.21 -6.12
C ALA A 39 -2.65 -9.24 -4.60
N ALA A 40 -3.18 -8.16 -4.02
CA ALA A 40 -3.51 -8.10 -2.60
C ALA A 40 -4.72 -8.98 -2.24
N ALA A 41 -5.81 -8.88 -3.01
CA ALA A 41 -7.05 -9.63 -2.76
C ALA A 41 -6.87 -11.15 -2.88
N GLU A 42 -5.99 -11.62 -3.76
CA GLU A 42 -5.63 -13.02 -3.90
C GLU A 42 -4.83 -13.56 -2.68
N ASN A 43 -4.24 -12.68 -1.88
CA ASN A 43 -3.51 -13.02 -0.65
C ASN A 43 -4.40 -12.99 0.61
N GLY A 44 -5.48 -12.21 0.62
CA GLY A 44 -6.38 -12.11 1.78
C GLY A 44 -7.21 -10.84 1.80
N ASP A 45 -7.85 -10.58 2.94
CA ASP A 45 -8.71 -9.41 3.13
C ASP A 45 -7.96 -8.13 2.79
N THR A 46 -8.55 -7.33 1.90
CA THR A 46 -7.92 -6.13 1.36
C THR A 46 -8.83 -4.92 1.51
N TYR A 47 -8.23 -3.84 1.97
CA TYR A 47 -8.83 -2.51 2.12
C TYR A 47 -8.09 -1.53 1.22
N ILE A 48 -8.82 -0.58 0.65
CA ILE A 48 -8.25 0.43 -0.23
C ILE A 48 -8.79 1.82 0.09
N THR A 49 -7.90 2.81 0.22
CA THR A 49 -8.32 4.20 0.39
C THR A 49 -8.53 4.87 -0.95
N LEU A 50 -9.64 5.60 -1.11
CA LEU A 50 -9.99 6.36 -2.31
C LEU A 50 -10.20 7.84 -1.94
N PRO A 51 -9.97 8.79 -2.87
CA PRO A 51 -10.14 10.22 -2.59
C PRO A 51 -11.58 10.55 -2.16
N PHE A 52 -12.57 10.10 -2.92
CA PHE A 52 -14.01 10.31 -2.71
C PHE A 52 -14.82 9.26 -3.47
N ARG A 53 -16.14 9.24 -3.25
CA ARG A 53 -17.07 8.38 -4.01
C ARG A 53 -17.15 8.79 -5.46
N ASP A 54 -17.44 7.83 -6.33
CA ASP A 54 -17.56 8.03 -7.78
C ASP A 54 -16.27 8.54 -8.45
N HIS A 55 -15.12 8.40 -7.78
CA HIS A 55 -13.82 8.67 -8.41
C HIS A 55 -13.54 7.60 -9.49
N PRO A 56 -12.93 7.94 -10.65
CA PRO A 56 -12.64 6.97 -11.72
C PRO A 56 -11.88 5.73 -11.28
N ARG A 57 -11.08 5.81 -10.23
CA ARG A 57 -10.41 4.65 -9.61
C ARG A 57 -11.40 3.60 -9.07
N GLU A 58 -12.61 4.03 -8.70
CA GLU A 58 -13.64 3.12 -8.18
C GLU A 58 -14.19 2.20 -9.26
N GLU A 59 -14.32 2.69 -10.51
CA GLU A 59 -14.77 1.91 -11.66
C GLU A 59 -13.82 0.76 -11.96
N VAL A 60 -12.52 1.02 -11.88
CA VAL A 60 -11.46 0.01 -12.08
C VAL A 60 -11.54 -1.11 -11.04
N LEU A 61 -12.03 -0.81 -9.84
CA LEU A 61 -12.18 -1.75 -8.74
C LEU A 61 -13.56 -2.41 -8.68
N ALA A 62 -14.50 -2.03 -9.56
CA ALA A 62 -15.87 -2.54 -9.53
C ALA A 62 -15.98 -4.08 -9.62
N PRO A 63 -15.13 -4.79 -10.41
CA PRO A 63 -15.17 -6.25 -10.48
C PRO A 63 -14.67 -6.97 -9.21
N MET A 64 -14.15 -6.23 -8.21
CA MET A 64 -13.47 -6.81 -7.06
C MET A 64 -14.27 -6.64 -5.77
N SER A 65 -14.29 -7.69 -4.95
CA SER A 65 -14.84 -7.62 -3.58
C SER A 65 -13.78 -7.13 -2.61
N ILE A 66 -13.52 -5.81 -2.63
CA ILE A 66 -12.54 -5.12 -1.77
C ILE A 66 -13.24 -4.04 -0.96
N ALA A 67 -12.89 -3.91 0.31
CA ALA A 67 -13.42 -2.87 1.19
C ALA A 67 -12.85 -1.49 0.79
N LYS A 68 -13.72 -0.58 0.35
CA LYS A 68 -13.37 0.78 -0.07
C LYS A 68 -13.53 1.76 1.09
N ILE A 69 -12.53 2.61 1.29
CA ILE A 69 -12.48 3.64 2.33
C ILE A 69 -12.35 4.99 1.63
N TYR A 70 -13.40 5.80 1.70
CA TYR A 70 -13.40 7.13 1.09
C TYR A 70 -12.88 8.14 2.10
N LEU A 71 -11.92 8.95 1.67
CA LEU A 71 -11.38 10.01 2.51
C LEU A 71 -12.19 11.30 2.30
N ASP A 72 -12.29 12.10 3.36
CA ASP A 72 -12.81 13.45 3.28
C ASP A 72 -11.73 14.38 2.70
N ASP A 73 -12.11 15.38 1.88
CA ASP A 73 -11.20 16.36 1.29
C ASP A 73 -10.31 17.09 2.30
N LYS A 74 -10.74 17.13 3.56
CA LYS A 74 -9.97 17.71 4.66
C LYS A 74 -8.87 16.78 5.19
N ASN A 75 -8.94 15.48 4.90
CA ASN A 75 -8.05 14.44 5.40
C ASN A 75 -7.14 13.91 4.27
N THR A 76 -6.45 14.80 3.58
CA THR A 76 -5.52 14.44 2.51
C THR A 76 -4.15 14.04 3.06
N GLY A 77 -3.42 13.24 2.28
CA GLY A 77 -2.07 12.82 2.57
C GLY A 77 -1.91 11.38 3.06
N MET A 78 -0.67 10.93 3.02
CA MET A 78 -0.34 9.53 3.35
C MET A 78 -0.72 9.16 4.79
N GLY A 79 -0.42 10.01 5.75
CA GLY A 79 -0.71 9.77 7.17
C GLY A 79 -2.21 9.68 7.43
N SER A 80 -2.99 10.58 6.85
CA SER A 80 -4.45 10.54 6.95
C SER A 80 -5.02 9.26 6.33
N SER A 81 -4.53 8.86 5.17
CA SER A 81 -4.93 7.60 4.50
C SER A 81 -4.65 6.38 5.39
N ILE A 82 -3.48 6.33 6.02
CA ILE A 82 -3.12 5.25 6.94
C ILE A 82 -4.05 5.28 8.16
N SER A 83 -4.23 6.43 8.78
CA SER A 83 -5.04 6.60 9.98
C SER A 83 -6.47 6.15 9.77
N GLU A 84 -7.15 6.65 8.74
CA GLU A 84 -8.53 6.28 8.42
C GLU A 84 -8.64 4.80 8.01
N GLY A 85 -7.65 4.29 7.25
CA GLY A 85 -7.57 2.88 6.90
C GLY A 85 -7.51 1.98 8.12
N VAL A 86 -6.63 2.27 9.07
CA VAL A 86 -6.46 1.48 10.30
C VAL A 86 -7.70 1.58 11.21
N LYS A 87 -8.31 2.76 11.34
CA LYS A 87 -9.58 2.94 12.10
C LYS A 87 -10.69 2.07 11.52
N LYS A 88 -10.87 2.10 10.19
CA LYS A 88 -11.90 1.30 9.50
C LYS A 88 -11.67 -0.20 9.69
N ILE A 89 -10.45 -0.68 9.46
CA ILE A 89 -10.07 -2.08 9.65
C ILE A 89 -10.39 -2.54 11.09
N GLN A 90 -9.98 -1.75 12.09
CA GLN A 90 -10.24 -2.10 13.49
C GLN A 90 -11.72 -2.09 13.88
N SER A 91 -12.53 -1.22 13.26
CA SER A 91 -13.97 -1.16 13.50
C SER A 91 -14.72 -2.33 12.90
N GLU A 92 -14.24 -2.89 11.78
CA GLU A 92 -14.87 -4.02 11.09
C GLU A 92 -14.40 -5.37 11.62
N ASP A 93 -13.11 -5.48 11.95
CA ASP A 93 -12.57 -6.73 12.47
C ASP A 93 -11.54 -6.50 13.58
N ALA A 94 -12.02 -6.66 14.81
CA ALA A 94 -11.19 -6.55 16.01
C ALA A 94 -10.15 -7.69 16.14
N ASN A 95 -10.17 -8.73 15.31
CA ASN A 95 -9.22 -9.85 15.37
C ASN A 95 -7.98 -9.65 14.49
N VAL A 96 -7.93 -8.59 13.67
CA VAL A 96 -6.76 -8.27 12.86
C VAL A 96 -5.55 -8.03 13.75
N THR A 97 -4.46 -8.74 13.46
CA THR A 97 -3.21 -8.72 14.23
C THR A 97 -2.07 -8.05 13.49
N GLY A 98 -2.20 -7.84 12.17
CA GLY A 98 -1.21 -7.16 11.33
C GLY A 98 -1.84 -6.47 10.14
N ILE A 99 -1.30 -5.33 9.74
CA ILE A 99 -1.71 -4.59 8.54
C ILE A 99 -0.49 -4.38 7.66
N ILE A 100 -0.55 -4.86 6.40
CA ILE A 100 0.43 -4.58 5.36
C ILE A 100 0.02 -3.29 4.67
N ILE A 101 0.85 -2.26 4.71
CA ILE A 101 0.60 -0.97 4.07
C ILE A 101 1.38 -0.90 2.76
N ILE A 102 0.67 -0.61 1.66
CA ILE A 102 1.22 -0.58 0.30
C ILE A 102 0.74 0.68 -0.42
N PRO A 103 1.63 1.60 -0.86
CA PRO A 103 1.27 2.62 -1.83
C PRO A 103 0.89 1.98 -3.18
N ALA A 104 -0.17 2.50 -3.82
CA ALA A 104 -0.71 1.88 -5.04
C ALA A 104 0.15 2.10 -6.30
N ASP A 105 1.10 3.03 -6.26
CA ASP A 105 1.97 3.46 -7.35
C ASP A 105 3.26 2.63 -7.50
N MET A 106 3.33 1.48 -6.86
CA MET A 106 4.49 0.58 -6.88
C MET A 106 4.29 -0.57 -7.88
N PRO A 107 4.77 -0.44 -9.12
CA PRO A 107 4.44 -1.38 -10.19
C PRO A 107 5.10 -2.76 -10.07
N LEU A 108 6.15 -2.88 -9.26
CA LEU A 108 6.87 -4.15 -9.07
C LEU A 108 6.36 -4.99 -7.91
N ILE A 109 5.41 -4.49 -7.12
CA ILE A 109 4.75 -5.27 -6.07
C ILE A 109 3.75 -6.23 -6.73
N ASP A 110 3.98 -7.52 -6.53
CA ASP A 110 3.16 -8.60 -7.05
C ASP A 110 2.58 -9.49 -5.93
N TYR A 111 1.87 -10.55 -6.33
CA TYR A 111 1.33 -11.56 -5.43
C TYR A 111 2.39 -12.14 -4.49
N ASN A 112 3.57 -12.53 -5.02
CA ASN A 112 4.61 -13.19 -4.23
C ASN A 112 5.24 -12.24 -3.20
N ALA A 113 5.44 -10.97 -3.60
CA ALA A 113 5.93 -9.95 -2.68
C ALA A 113 4.98 -9.77 -1.48
N ILE A 114 3.66 -9.69 -1.73
CA ILE A 114 2.66 -9.55 -0.67
C ILE A 114 2.60 -10.82 0.19
N GLN A 115 2.59 -12.01 -0.43
CA GLN A 115 2.55 -13.30 0.27
C GLN A 115 3.72 -13.47 1.25
N ALA A 116 4.91 -12.96 0.89
CA ALA A 116 6.06 -12.99 1.77
C ALA A 116 5.80 -12.27 3.11
N PHE A 117 5.01 -11.17 3.10
CA PHE A 117 4.63 -10.46 4.32
C PHE A 117 3.66 -11.26 5.19
N PHE A 118 2.66 -11.91 4.59
CA PHE A 118 1.76 -12.81 5.33
C PHE A 118 2.55 -13.93 6.02
N THR A 119 3.47 -14.55 5.29
CA THR A 119 4.37 -15.58 5.82
C THR A 119 5.26 -15.05 6.95
N ALA A 120 5.84 -13.87 6.75
CA ALA A 120 6.72 -13.26 7.74
C ALA A 120 5.95 -12.85 9.02
N HIS A 121 4.70 -12.37 8.90
CA HIS A 121 3.86 -12.05 10.05
C HIS A 121 3.56 -13.28 10.91
N SER A 122 3.31 -14.43 10.29
CA SER A 122 3.09 -15.68 11.02
C SER A 122 4.31 -16.10 11.85
N LYS A 123 5.52 -15.81 11.35
CA LYS A 123 6.79 -16.12 12.04
C LYS A 123 7.17 -15.07 13.09
N PHE A 124 6.83 -13.81 12.84
CA PHE A 124 7.25 -12.65 13.64
C PHE A 124 6.06 -11.73 13.97
N PRO A 125 5.03 -12.23 14.68
CA PRO A 125 3.74 -11.53 14.83
C PRO A 125 3.81 -10.23 15.62
N GLN A 126 4.91 -9.97 16.32
CA GLN A 126 5.12 -8.75 17.12
C GLN A 126 6.14 -7.79 16.50
N SER A 127 6.65 -8.11 15.31
CA SER A 127 7.67 -7.27 14.64
C SER A 127 7.04 -6.42 13.56
N ILE A 128 7.54 -5.18 13.39
CA ILE A 128 7.38 -4.47 12.13
C ILE A 128 8.18 -5.26 11.09
N ILE A 129 7.62 -5.44 9.89
CA ILE A 129 8.31 -6.09 8.78
C ILE A 129 8.38 -5.08 7.64
N GLN A 130 9.59 -4.75 7.19
CA GLN A 130 9.82 -3.75 6.16
C GLN A 130 10.50 -4.35 4.95
N ALA A 131 9.99 -4.05 3.75
CA ALA A 131 10.68 -4.34 2.51
C ALA A 131 11.96 -3.51 2.40
N VAL A 132 13.03 -4.15 1.91
CA VAL A 132 14.29 -3.51 1.55
C VAL A 132 14.74 -4.10 0.23
N ASP A 133 15.20 -3.27 -0.70
CA ASP A 133 15.83 -3.68 -1.93
C ASP A 133 17.24 -3.12 -2.08
N ASP A 134 17.80 -3.19 -3.28
CA ASP A 134 19.17 -2.74 -3.55
C ASP A 134 19.35 -1.22 -3.36
N ASN A 135 18.26 -0.44 -3.40
CA ASN A 135 18.27 1.01 -3.20
C ASN A 135 17.97 1.41 -1.73
N GLY A 136 17.54 0.46 -0.89
CA GLY A 136 17.28 0.72 0.51
C GLY A 136 15.89 0.32 1.02
N PRO A 137 15.47 0.84 2.18
CA PRO A 137 14.19 0.52 2.77
C PRO A 137 13.03 1.25 2.07
N GLY A 138 11.96 0.50 1.80
CA GLY A 138 10.77 1.00 1.13
C GLY A 138 9.48 0.33 1.61
N HIS A 139 8.58 0.07 0.69
CA HIS A 139 7.30 -0.60 0.89
C HIS A 139 7.26 -1.96 0.18
N PRO A 140 6.37 -2.88 0.60
CA PRO A 140 5.40 -2.80 1.70
C PRO A 140 6.01 -2.70 3.10
N VAL A 141 5.20 -2.22 4.05
CA VAL A 141 5.55 -2.30 5.48
C VAL A 141 4.39 -2.93 6.23
N LEU A 142 4.67 -3.98 6.99
CA LEU A 142 3.70 -4.57 7.90
C LEU A 142 3.88 -4.02 9.31
N PHE A 143 2.78 -3.58 9.89
CA PHE A 143 2.71 -3.16 11.28
C PHE A 143 1.87 -4.15 12.09
N PRO A 144 2.40 -4.74 13.17
CA PRO A 144 1.61 -5.55 14.07
C PRO A 144 0.70 -4.67 14.95
N ARG A 145 -0.36 -5.29 15.48
CA ARG A 145 -1.45 -4.65 16.23
C ARG A 145 -1.02 -3.64 17.29
N LYS A 146 0.10 -3.88 17.96
CA LYS A 146 0.59 -2.97 19.01
C LYS A 146 0.90 -1.55 18.52
N TYR A 147 1.09 -1.35 17.20
CA TYR A 147 1.34 -0.03 16.60
C TYR A 147 0.08 0.60 15.98
N PHE A 148 -1.09 -0.06 16.02
CA PHE A 148 -2.29 0.48 15.39
C PHE A 148 -2.71 1.82 16.01
N LYS A 149 -2.57 1.97 17.33
CA LYS A 149 -2.85 3.27 17.98
C LYS A 149 -1.95 4.39 17.45
N ASP A 150 -0.67 4.11 17.26
CA ASP A 150 0.28 5.09 16.72
C ASP A 150 -0.05 5.42 15.26
N LEU A 151 -0.44 4.41 14.45
CA LEU A 151 -0.86 4.61 13.06
C LEU A 151 -2.15 5.45 12.97
N MET A 152 -3.11 5.25 13.86
CA MET A 152 -4.35 6.03 13.91
C MET A 152 -4.15 7.51 14.31
N MET A 153 -2.98 7.85 14.85
CA MET A 153 -2.61 9.24 15.18
C MET A 153 -1.82 9.94 14.08
N LEU A 154 -1.57 9.26 12.95
CA LEU A 154 -0.89 9.88 11.81
C LEU A 154 -1.81 10.88 11.11
N GLU A 155 -1.23 11.99 10.67
CA GLU A 155 -1.94 13.10 10.02
C GLU A 155 -1.18 13.57 8.77
N LYS A 156 -1.93 14.12 7.81
CA LYS A 156 -1.39 14.77 6.61
C LYS A 156 -0.38 13.87 5.89
N GLU A 157 0.80 14.38 5.57
CA GLU A 157 1.86 13.66 4.84
C GLU A 157 2.79 12.84 5.77
N ILE A 158 2.52 12.81 7.08
CA ILE A 158 3.38 12.08 8.02
C ILE A 158 3.08 10.60 7.96
N GLY A 159 3.89 9.86 7.22
CA GLY A 159 3.78 8.40 7.12
C GLY A 159 4.35 7.64 8.34
N GLY A 160 4.31 6.29 8.26
CA GLY A 160 4.75 5.40 9.35
C GLY A 160 6.26 5.38 9.65
N ARG A 161 7.09 6.13 8.91
CA ARG A 161 8.56 6.13 9.06
C ARG A 161 9.04 6.45 10.48
N GLY A 162 8.36 7.37 11.16
CA GLY A 162 8.67 7.74 12.54
C GLY A 162 8.43 6.58 13.53
N ILE A 163 7.39 5.78 13.30
CA ILE A 163 7.07 4.60 14.10
C ILE A 163 8.14 3.52 13.89
N ILE A 164 8.52 3.27 12.62
CA ILE A 164 9.57 2.30 12.27
C ILE A 164 10.88 2.67 12.96
N LYS A 165 11.27 3.94 12.89
CA LYS A 165 12.53 4.44 13.45
C LYS A 165 12.62 4.30 14.99
N LYS A 166 11.48 4.41 15.68
CA LYS A 166 11.39 4.22 17.14
C LYS A 166 11.31 2.74 17.55
N SER A 167 10.97 1.85 16.62
CA SER A 167 10.80 0.43 16.92
C SER A 167 12.15 -0.25 17.12
N LYS A 168 12.27 -0.99 18.23
CA LYS A 168 13.41 -1.89 18.50
C LYS A 168 13.22 -3.30 17.92
N ASN A 169 12.06 -3.56 17.29
CA ASN A 169 11.71 -4.89 16.78
C ASN A 169 11.21 -4.78 15.34
N THR A 170 12.13 -4.47 14.42
CA THR A 170 11.89 -4.43 12.99
C THR A 170 12.65 -5.57 12.32
N LYS A 171 11.96 -6.33 11.46
CA LYS A 171 12.53 -7.35 10.57
C LYS A 171 12.51 -6.84 9.14
N VAL A 172 13.44 -7.34 8.35
CA VAL A 172 13.61 -6.94 6.96
C VAL A 172 13.27 -8.11 6.04
N LEU A 173 12.46 -7.84 5.02
CA LEU A 173 12.30 -8.70 3.85
C LEU A 173 13.11 -8.10 2.70
N LYS A 174 14.10 -8.87 2.22
CA LYS A 174 14.98 -8.44 1.13
C LYS A 174 14.41 -8.83 -0.21
N PHE A 175 14.33 -7.86 -1.11
CA PHE A 175 14.00 -8.02 -2.51
C PHE A 175 15.18 -7.62 -3.39
N ARG A 176 15.22 -8.10 -4.63
CA ARG A 176 16.24 -7.72 -5.61
C ARG A 176 15.74 -6.53 -6.44
N GLY A 177 16.68 -5.77 -6.99
CA GLY A 177 16.38 -4.63 -7.86
C GLY A 177 15.71 -3.50 -7.12
N SER A 178 14.56 -3.00 -7.60
CA SER A 178 13.86 -1.82 -7.09
C SER A 178 12.44 -2.13 -6.59
N VAL A 179 12.16 -3.37 -6.20
CA VAL A 179 10.80 -3.83 -5.85
C VAL A 179 10.20 -3.02 -4.70
N ALA A 180 11.02 -2.63 -3.72
CA ALA A 180 10.57 -1.94 -2.52
C ALA A 180 10.60 -0.41 -2.65
N THR A 181 11.31 0.13 -3.64
CA THR A 181 11.59 1.57 -3.73
C THR A 181 11.11 2.22 -5.02
N LEU A 182 10.75 1.44 -6.06
CA LEU A 182 10.27 2.02 -7.31
C LEU A 182 8.82 2.47 -7.15
N ASP A 183 8.60 3.77 -7.27
CA ASP A 183 7.32 4.42 -7.48
C ASP A 183 7.34 5.21 -8.79
N LEU A 184 6.20 5.33 -9.46
CA LEU A 184 6.07 6.04 -10.73
C LEU A 184 5.17 7.26 -10.54
N ASP A 185 5.78 8.43 -10.45
CA ASP A 185 5.13 9.66 -10.04
C ASP A 185 4.83 10.65 -11.17
N THR A 186 5.63 10.59 -12.24
CA THR A 186 5.57 11.52 -13.38
C THR A 186 5.37 10.78 -14.70
N PRO A 187 4.85 11.45 -15.76
CA PRO A 187 4.77 10.86 -17.09
C PRO A 187 6.13 10.34 -17.60
N GLU A 188 7.21 11.04 -17.26
CA GLU A 188 8.58 10.70 -17.64
C GLU A 188 9.07 9.41 -16.96
N ASP A 189 8.70 9.20 -15.68
CA ASP A 189 8.97 7.94 -14.95
C ASP A 189 8.28 6.78 -15.65
N TRP A 190 7.00 6.95 -16.02
CA TRP A 190 6.21 5.95 -16.73
C TRP A 190 6.79 5.61 -18.10
N GLU A 191 7.21 6.61 -18.86
CA GLU A 191 7.84 6.39 -20.18
C GLU A 191 9.17 5.64 -20.03
N THR A 192 10.04 6.09 -19.13
CA THR A 192 11.33 5.46 -18.88
C THR A 192 11.16 3.99 -18.45
N TRP A 193 10.23 3.74 -17.55
CA TRP A 193 9.95 2.40 -17.06
C TRP A 193 9.40 1.47 -18.14
N ARG A 194 8.48 1.94 -19.00
CA ARG A 194 7.97 1.18 -20.15
C ARG A 194 9.06 0.83 -21.14
N ASN A 195 9.90 1.80 -21.48
CA ASN A 195 11.02 1.60 -22.43
C ASN A 195 12.05 0.60 -21.87
N GLY A 196 12.32 0.62 -20.58
CA GLY A 196 13.22 -0.33 -19.93
C GLY A 196 12.69 -1.78 -19.86
N ARG A 197 11.38 -1.99 -20.04
CA ARG A 197 10.75 -3.33 -20.11
C ARG A 197 10.66 -3.89 -21.53
N ALA A 198 10.77 -3.04 -22.54
CA ALA A 198 10.69 -3.44 -23.95
C ALA A 198 12.01 -4.04 -24.50
N ASN A 199 13.09 -3.94 -23.74
CA ASN A 199 14.41 -4.48 -24.02
C ASN A 199 14.72 -5.69 -23.11
#